data_c16e168b8398fc9e11f3bc0df160ebfa
#
_entry.id   c16e168b8398fc9e11f3bc0df160ebfa
#
_cell.length_a   1.000
_cell.length_b   1.000
_cell.length_c   1.000
_cell.angle_alpha   90.00
_cell.angle_beta   90.00
_cell.angle_gamma   90.00
#
_symmetry.space_group_name_H-M   'P 1'
#
loop_
_entity.id
_entity.type
_entity.pdbx_description
1 polymer ?
#
loop_
_entity_poly.entity_id
_entity_poly.type
_entity_poly.pdbx_seq_one_letter_code
_entity_poly.pdbx_strand_id
1 'polypeptide(L)'
;MRTLTVTQFISLDGVVQAPGGPDEDTRGGFELGGWVVPHFSEALGARVGETHFRASELLLGRRTYDIFAAHWPRVTDPADTMATKLNGSVKHVASHTEPALAWAHSRWVGADLESAVRALLAEGEGELQAIGSRDLVQSLFALGLVDELTLWTFPVVLGKGNRLFAADAPPRSMELVESADLDHGVTHRRYRVAGAPTAGSFALD
;
A
#
# COMPACT_ATOMS: atom_id res chain seq x y z
N MET A 1 14.60 13.60 7.82
CA MET A 1 14.53 12.79 6.57
C MET A 1 13.17 12.17 6.54
N ARG A 2 12.49 12.24 5.43
CA ARG A 2 11.15 11.71 5.22
C ARG A 2 11.17 10.19 5.16
N THR A 3 10.20 9.52 5.76
CA THR A 3 10.07 8.06 5.77
C THR A 3 9.15 7.61 4.63
N LEU A 4 9.56 6.59 3.87
CA LEU A 4 8.69 5.92 2.88
C LEU A 4 8.02 4.70 3.52
N THR A 5 6.71 4.78 3.65
CA THR A 5 5.90 3.68 4.18
C THR A 5 5.05 3.05 3.07
N VAL A 6 4.84 1.74 3.17
CA VAL A 6 3.93 0.99 2.31
C VAL A 6 2.79 0.46 3.17
N THR A 7 1.54 0.64 2.75
CA THR A 7 0.38 0.02 3.41
C THR A 7 -0.41 -0.83 2.42
N GLN A 8 -0.77 -2.06 2.82
CA GLN A 8 -1.45 -3.02 1.96
C GLN A 8 -2.49 -3.85 2.72
N PHE A 9 -3.66 -4.02 2.10
CA PHE A 9 -4.56 -5.12 2.43
C PHE A 9 -4.04 -6.39 1.78
N ILE A 10 -3.97 -7.49 2.53
CA ILE A 10 -3.35 -8.72 2.07
C ILE A 10 -4.11 -9.95 2.60
N SER A 11 -4.28 -10.95 1.75
CA SER A 11 -4.80 -12.25 2.13
C SER A 11 -3.73 -13.10 2.82
N LEU A 12 -4.11 -14.22 3.47
CA LEU A 12 -3.17 -15.15 4.10
C LEU A 12 -2.17 -15.75 3.11
N ASP A 13 -2.53 -15.89 1.84
CA ASP A 13 -1.65 -16.38 0.78
C ASP A 13 -0.95 -15.27 -0.01
N GLY A 14 -1.00 -14.02 0.50
CA GLY A 14 -0.21 -12.91 0.01
C GLY A 14 -0.80 -12.12 -1.16
N VAL A 15 -2.06 -12.35 -1.54
CA VAL A 15 -2.74 -11.64 -2.61
C VAL A 15 -3.16 -10.25 -2.15
N VAL A 16 -2.95 -9.25 -3.02
CA VAL A 16 -3.29 -7.83 -2.79
C VAL A 16 -4.17 -7.25 -3.91
N GLN A 17 -4.65 -8.10 -4.85
CA GLN A 17 -5.44 -7.69 -5.99
C GLN A 17 -6.90 -7.43 -5.61
N ALA A 18 -7.46 -6.32 -6.08
CA ALA A 18 -8.87 -5.96 -6.00
C ALA A 18 -9.51 -6.14 -4.60
N PRO A 19 -8.94 -5.57 -3.53
CA PRO A 19 -9.48 -5.77 -2.19
C PRO A 19 -10.86 -5.11 -1.98
N GLY A 20 -11.13 -3.97 -2.63
CA GLY A 20 -12.25 -3.10 -2.30
C GLY A 20 -13.53 -3.34 -3.12
N GLY A 21 -13.43 -3.99 -4.28
CA GLY A 21 -14.62 -4.22 -5.11
C GLY A 21 -14.45 -5.30 -6.18
N PRO A 22 -15.57 -5.88 -6.66
CA PRO A 22 -15.53 -6.99 -7.61
C PRO A 22 -14.91 -6.59 -8.96
N ASP A 23 -15.11 -5.35 -9.39
CA ASP A 23 -14.64 -4.83 -10.68
C ASP A 23 -13.37 -3.98 -10.57
N GLU A 24 -12.75 -3.92 -9.39
CA GLU A 24 -11.58 -3.06 -9.13
C GLU A 24 -10.35 -3.45 -9.96
N ASP A 25 -10.05 -4.74 -10.07
CA ASP A 25 -9.00 -5.28 -10.91
C ASP A 25 -9.27 -6.75 -11.31
N THR A 26 -9.90 -6.96 -12.44
CA THR A 26 -10.25 -8.29 -12.97
C THR A 26 -9.17 -8.95 -13.84
N ARG A 27 -7.99 -8.34 -13.95
CA ARG A 27 -6.91 -8.85 -14.78
C ARG A 27 -6.48 -10.26 -14.37
N GLY A 28 -6.00 -11.01 -15.37
CA GLY A 28 -5.65 -12.41 -15.17
C GLY A 28 -6.86 -13.30 -14.84
N GLY A 29 -8.10 -12.84 -15.11
CA GLY A 29 -9.32 -13.53 -14.77
C GLY A 29 -9.54 -13.67 -13.26
N PHE A 30 -9.21 -12.64 -12.48
CA PHE A 30 -9.47 -12.59 -11.05
C PHE A 30 -10.94 -12.23 -10.80
N GLU A 31 -11.67 -13.12 -10.12
CA GLU A 31 -13.11 -13.01 -9.89
C GLU A 31 -13.49 -12.82 -8.42
N LEU A 32 -12.50 -12.78 -7.51
CA LEU A 32 -12.71 -12.67 -6.07
C LEU A 32 -12.53 -11.26 -5.56
N GLY A 33 -12.72 -10.22 -6.39
CA GLY A 33 -12.62 -8.82 -5.98
C GLY A 33 -13.62 -8.47 -4.88
N GLY A 34 -13.24 -7.51 -4.00
CA GLY A 34 -14.05 -7.11 -2.86
C GLY A 34 -13.92 -8.01 -1.63
N TRP A 35 -12.91 -8.88 -1.59
CA TRP A 35 -12.71 -9.86 -0.51
C TRP A 35 -12.46 -9.25 0.87
N VAL A 36 -12.12 -7.97 0.96
CA VAL A 36 -11.99 -7.21 2.22
C VAL A 36 -13.35 -6.86 2.81
N VAL A 37 -14.34 -6.56 1.97
CA VAL A 37 -15.62 -5.96 2.36
C VAL A 37 -16.36 -6.76 3.42
N PRO A 38 -16.48 -8.11 3.36
CA PRO A 38 -17.15 -8.89 4.39
C PRO A 38 -16.50 -8.83 5.78
N HIS A 39 -15.23 -8.41 5.85
CA HIS A 39 -14.46 -8.31 7.08
C HIS A 39 -14.35 -6.87 7.58
N PHE A 40 -14.90 -5.89 6.85
CA PHE A 40 -14.75 -4.49 7.20
C PHE A 40 -15.72 -4.10 8.31
N SER A 41 -15.19 -3.60 9.42
CA SER A 41 -15.96 -3.05 10.54
C SER A 41 -15.66 -1.56 10.71
N GLU A 42 -16.49 -0.85 11.48
CA GLU A 42 -16.25 0.55 11.84
C GLU A 42 -14.91 0.70 12.58
N ALA A 43 -14.60 -0.20 13.50
CA ALA A 43 -13.35 -0.22 14.25
C ALA A 43 -12.14 -0.41 13.31
N LEU A 44 -12.23 -1.33 12.34
CA LEU A 44 -11.20 -1.51 11.31
C LEU A 44 -11.05 -0.24 10.48
N GLY A 45 -12.15 0.37 10.03
CA GLY A 45 -12.15 1.61 9.27
C GLY A 45 -11.47 2.77 10.01
N ALA A 46 -11.77 2.94 11.29
CA ALA A 46 -11.12 3.93 12.15
C ALA A 46 -9.60 3.71 12.23
N ARG A 47 -9.18 2.46 12.44
CA ARG A 47 -7.75 2.11 12.54
C ARG A 47 -7.00 2.29 11.22
N VAL A 48 -7.63 1.94 10.09
CA VAL A 48 -7.10 2.21 8.75
C VAL A 48 -6.96 3.73 8.54
N GLY A 49 -7.97 4.51 8.97
CA GLY A 49 -7.94 5.97 8.95
C GLY A 49 -6.73 6.54 9.70
N GLU A 50 -6.49 6.10 10.94
CA GLU A 50 -5.32 6.52 11.73
C GLU A 50 -4.00 6.28 10.99
N THR A 51 -3.88 5.16 10.27
CA THR A 51 -2.69 4.85 9.47
C THR A 51 -2.53 5.85 8.31
N HIS A 52 -3.61 6.19 7.62
CA HIS A 52 -3.56 7.16 6.52
C HIS A 52 -3.38 8.60 7.00
N PHE A 53 -3.89 8.93 8.19
CA PHE A 53 -3.72 10.29 8.75
C PHE A 53 -2.27 10.64 9.10
N ARG A 54 -1.41 9.65 9.33
CA ARG A 54 0.03 9.90 9.55
C ARG A 54 0.75 10.37 8.28
N ALA A 55 0.26 9.96 7.11
CA ALA A 55 0.86 10.33 5.83
C ALA A 55 0.80 11.84 5.60
N SER A 56 1.94 12.45 5.28
CA SER A 56 2.00 13.84 4.82
C SER A 56 1.55 13.94 3.37
N GLU A 57 1.98 13.01 2.53
CA GLU A 57 1.68 12.90 1.10
C GLU A 57 1.57 11.44 0.67
N LEU A 58 0.95 11.21 -0.48
CA LEU A 58 0.73 9.89 -1.04
C LEU A 58 1.62 9.63 -2.27
N LEU A 59 2.09 8.40 -2.39
CA LEU A 59 2.74 7.88 -3.61
C LEU A 59 1.87 6.75 -4.17
N LEU A 60 1.32 6.95 -5.36
CA LEU A 60 0.37 6.04 -5.98
C LEU A 60 0.91 5.53 -7.31
N GLY A 61 0.87 4.22 -7.53
CA GLY A 61 1.01 3.68 -8.87
C GLY A 61 -0.17 4.09 -9.74
N ARG A 62 0.05 4.26 -11.04
CA ARG A 62 -0.95 4.72 -12.00
C ARG A 62 -2.32 4.04 -11.82
N ARG A 63 -2.34 2.73 -11.67
CA ARG A 63 -3.59 1.98 -11.55
C ARG A 63 -4.35 2.30 -10.27
N THR A 64 -3.68 2.31 -9.13
CA THR A 64 -4.31 2.71 -7.87
C THR A 64 -4.80 4.14 -7.94
N TYR A 65 -4.03 5.02 -8.60
CA TYR A 65 -4.47 6.39 -8.85
C TYR A 65 -5.79 6.42 -9.66
N ASP A 66 -5.88 5.68 -10.75
CA ASP A 66 -7.07 5.66 -11.61
C ASP A 66 -8.31 5.15 -10.86
N ILE A 67 -8.16 4.08 -10.05
CA ILE A 67 -9.22 3.53 -9.21
C ILE A 67 -9.67 4.56 -8.17
N PHE A 68 -8.74 5.18 -7.47
CA PHE A 68 -9.01 6.15 -6.42
C PHE A 68 -9.62 7.44 -6.98
N ALA A 69 -9.11 7.94 -8.09
CA ALA A 69 -9.62 9.13 -8.78
C ALA A 69 -11.05 8.95 -9.32
N ALA A 70 -11.44 7.71 -9.64
CA ALA A 70 -12.82 7.40 -10.04
C ALA A 70 -13.80 7.37 -8.86
N HIS A 71 -13.33 7.17 -7.63
CA HIS A 71 -14.15 6.99 -6.43
C HIS A 71 -14.12 8.21 -5.51
N TRP A 72 -12.96 8.56 -4.94
CA TRP A 72 -12.84 9.49 -3.82
C TRP A 72 -13.35 10.91 -4.09
N PRO A 73 -13.16 11.50 -5.28
CA PRO A 73 -13.73 12.83 -5.57
C PRO A 73 -15.27 12.90 -5.52
N ARG A 74 -15.93 11.74 -5.61
CA ARG A 74 -17.41 11.65 -5.55
C ARG A 74 -17.94 11.53 -4.11
N VAL A 75 -17.07 11.19 -3.17
CA VAL A 75 -17.42 11.13 -1.74
C VAL A 75 -17.27 12.54 -1.18
N THR A 76 -18.39 13.25 -1.10
CA THR A 76 -18.45 14.68 -0.74
C THR A 76 -18.97 14.94 0.68
N ASP A 77 -19.31 13.89 1.43
CA ASP A 77 -19.73 14.01 2.82
C ASP A 77 -18.54 14.50 3.66
N PRO A 78 -18.61 15.69 4.29
CA PRO A 78 -17.54 16.21 5.13
C PRO A 78 -17.31 15.38 6.41
N ALA A 79 -18.25 14.54 6.79
CA ALA A 79 -18.10 13.61 7.91
C ALA A 79 -17.22 12.39 7.53
N ASP A 80 -17.06 12.11 6.24
CA ASP A 80 -16.11 11.10 5.78
C ASP A 80 -14.67 11.64 5.85
N THR A 81 -14.03 11.36 6.98
CA THR A 81 -12.68 11.83 7.27
C THR A 81 -11.63 11.21 6.33
N MET A 82 -11.86 9.97 5.85
CA MET A 82 -10.96 9.32 4.89
C MET A 82 -11.03 10.02 3.53
N ALA A 83 -12.24 10.28 3.02
CA ALA A 83 -12.41 11.02 1.76
C ALA A 83 -11.80 12.41 1.86
N THR A 84 -12.04 13.13 2.97
CA THR A 84 -11.44 14.45 3.22
C THR A 84 -9.93 14.39 3.19
N LYS A 85 -9.31 13.40 3.86
CA LYS A 85 -7.86 13.21 3.89
C LYS A 85 -7.30 12.92 2.50
N LEU A 86 -7.85 11.93 1.79
CA LEU A 86 -7.36 11.52 0.48
C LEU A 86 -7.54 12.61 -0.58
N ASN A 87 -8.68 13.30 -0.57
CA ASN A 87 -8.95 14.40 -1.50
C ASN A 87 -8.03 15.60 -1.24
N GLY A 88 -7.72 15.93 0.01
CA GLY A 88 -6.86 17.04 0.39
C GLY A 88 -5.35 16.77 0.28
N SER A 89 -4.93 15.51 0.32
CA SER A 89 -3.50 15.16 0.26
C SER A 89 -2.87 15.44 -1.10
N VAL A 90 -1.57 15.76 -1.13
CA VAL A 90 -0.77 15.71 -2.36
C VAL A 90 -0.56 14.26 -2.76
N LYS A 91 -0.77 13.98 -4.05
CA LYS A 91 -0.62 12.65 -4.65
C LYS A 91 0.47 12.68 -5.71
N HIS A 92 1.54 11.94 -5.46
CA HIS A 92 2.61 11.68 -6.41
C HIS A 92 2.26 10.41 -7.20
N VAL A 93 2.14 10.52 -8.52
CA VAL A 93 1.70 9.42 -9.38
C VAL A 93 2.87 8.85 -10.14
N ALA A 94 3.23 7.60 -9.84
CA ALA A 94 4.26 6.84 -10.54
C ALA A 94 3.68 6.18 -11.81
N SER A 95 4.23 6.52 -12.95
CA SER A 95 3.86 5.99 -14.27
C SER A 95 5.03 6.12 -15.24
N HIS A 96 5.19 5.16 -16.16
CA HIS A 96 6.22 5.21 -17.19
C HIS A 96 6.02 6.35 -18.20
N THR A 97 4.78 6.79 -18.38
CA THR A 97 4.41 7.91 -19.24
C THR A 97 3.57 8.88 -18.46
N GLU A 98 3.59 10.15 -18.82
CA GLU A 98 2.79 11.18 -18.17
C GLU A 98 1.29 10.86 -18.30
N PRO A 99 0.60 10.69 -17.17
CA PRO A 99 -0.82 10.35 -17.16
C PRO A 99 -1.71 11.61 -17.17
N ALA A 100 -2.96 11.47 -17.59
CA ALA A 100 -3.97 12.48 -17.30
C ALA A 100 -4.28 12.46 -15.79
N LEU A 101 -4.11 13.61 -15.12
CA LEU A 101 -4.30 13.76 -13.69
C LEU A 101 -5.50 14.66 -13.41
N ALA A 102 -6.70 14.07 -13.30
CA ALA A 102 -7.94 14.80 -13.05
C ALA A 102 -8.26 15.01 -11.56
N TRP A 103 -7.66 14.20 -10.67
CA TRP A 103 -7.88 14.32 -9.23
C TRP A 103 -7.01 15.45 -8.65
N ALA A 104 -7.64 16.36 -7.91
CA ALA A 104 -6.95 17.53 -7.36
C ALA A 104 -5.69 17.16 -6.58
N HIS A 105 -4.70 18.04 -6.57
CA HIS A 105 -3.41 17.87 -5.88
C HIS A 105 -2.57 16.68 -6.35
N SER A 106 -2.76 16.23 -7.60
CA SER A 106 -1.99 15.14 -8.19
C SER A 106 -0.85 15.67 -9.04
N ARG A 107 0.30 14.98 -9.00
CA ARG A 107 1.52 15.31 -9.75
C ARG A 107 2.15 14.03 -10.29
N TRP A 108 2.57 14.04 -11.54
CA TRP A 108 3.39 12.98 -12.09
C TRP A 108 4.83 13.11 -11.59
N VAL A 109 5.45 12.01 -11.17
CA VAL A 109 6.82 12.01 -10.65
C VAL A 109 7.90 11.87 -11.73
N GLY A 110 7.52 11.75 -13.01
CA GLY A 110 8.46 11.45 -14.09
C GLY A 110 8.61 9.95 -14.35
N ALA A 111 9.37 9.61 -15.38
CA ALA A 111 9.58 8.24 -15.82
C ALA A 111 10.65 7.50 -14.99
N ASP A 112 11.60 8.23 -14.38
CA ASP A 112 12.64 7.70 -13.51
C ASP A 112 12.13 7.64 -12.05
N LEU A 113 11.59 6.49 -11.68
CA LEU A 113 11.01 6.26 -10.37
C LEU A 113 12.04 6.44 -9.24
N GLU A 114 13.26 5.92 -9.42
CA GLU A 114 14.27 5.94 -8.35
C GLU A 114 14.69 7.37 -8.02
N SER A 115 15.10 8.12 -9.02
CA SER A 115 15.52 9.52 -8.85
C SER A 115 14.39 10.38 -8.27
N ALA A 116 13.16 10.19 -8.76
CA ALA A 116 12.01 10.95 -8.30
C ALA A 116 11.68 10.66 -6.82
N VAL A 117 11.64 9.37 -6.41
CA VAL A 117 11.33 9.02 -5.02
C VAL A 117 12.45 9.48 -4.09
N ARG A 118 13.73 9.33 -4.48
CA ARG A 118 14.84 9.85 -3.67
C ARG A 118 14.77 11.36 -3.47
N ALA A 119 14.38 12.13 -4.49
CA ALA A 119 14.16 13.58 -4.37
C ALA A 119 13.03 13.90 -3.39
N LEU A 120 11.88 13.22 -3.50
CA LEU A 120 10.75 13.39 -2.59
C LEU A 120 11.12 13.08 -1.13
N LEU A 121 11.97 12.08 -0.90
CA LEU A 121 12.42 11.71 0.45
C LEU A 121 13.44 12.74 1.02
N ALA A 122 14.27 13.31 0.15
CA ALA A 122 15.27 14.31 0.55
C ALA A 122 14.65 15.68 0.86
N GLU A 123 13.66 16.10 0.06
CA GLU A 123 13.05 17.44 0.12
C GLU A 123 11.86 17.55 1.06
N GLY A 124 11.22 16.42 1.40
CA GLY A 124 10.00 16.39 2.21
C GLY A 124 10.24 16.10 3.69
N GLU A 125 9.21 16.37 4.47
CA GLU A 125 9.13 16.01 5.90
C GLU A 125 7.97 15.05 6.15
N GLY A 126 8.02 14.33 7.27
CA GLY A 126 6.99 13.39 7.70
C GLY A 126 7.01 12.08 6.92
N GLU A 127 5.84 11.57 6.57
CA GLU A 127 5.65 10.26 5.96
C GLU A 127 5.16 10.39 4.52
N LEU A 128 5.87 9.77 3.56
CA LEU A 128 5.39 9.50 2.21
C LEU A 128 4.79 8.10 2.19
N GLN A 129 3.48 7.97 1.96
CA GLN A 129 2.80 6.68 2.03
C GLN A 129 2.46 6.14 0.65
N ALA A 130 2.94 4.93 0.35
CA ALA A 130 2.54 4.17 -0.83
C ALA A 130 1.40 3.21 -0.48
N ILE A 131 0.21 3.41 -1.09
CA ILE A 131 -0.99 2.57 -0.87
C ILE A 131 -1.13 1.48 -1.94
N GLY A 132 -0.32 1.48 -2.95
CA GLY A 132 -0.33 0.62 -4.15
C GLY A 132 0.11 1.47 -5.35
N SER A 133 0.18 0.93 -6.56
CA SER A 133 -0.19 -0.44 -6.95
C SER A 133 0.90 -1.45 -6.54
N ARG A 134 0.57 -2.75 -6.65
CA ARG A 134 1.53 -3.84 -6.40
C ARG A 134 2.85 -3.65 -7.15
N ASP A 135 2.79 -3.30 -8.44
CA ASP A 135 3.98 -3.16 -9.28
C ASP A 135 4.89 -2.01 -8.79
N LEU A 136 4.28 -0.89 -8.36
CA LEU A 136 5.03 0.19 -7.69
C LEU A 136 5.70 -0.32 -6.41
N VAL A 137 4.95 -0.99 -5.55
CA VAL A 137 5.46 -1.50 -4.26
C VAL A 137 6.62 -2.46 -4.48
N GLN A 138 6.52 -3.38 -5.44
CA GLN A 138 7.61 -4.29 -5.80
C GLN A 138 8.85 -3.53 -6.29
N SER A 139 8.67 -2.51 -7.12
CA SER A 139 9.78 -1.66 -7.58
C SER A 139 10.45 -0.91 -6.41
N LEU A 140 9.67 -0.36 -5.48
CA LEU A 140 10.20 0.33 -4.30
C LEU A 140 11.01 -0.61 -3.40
N PHE A 141 10.55 -1.85 -3.21
CA PHE A 141 11.29 -2.87 -2.46
C PHE A 141 12.58 -3.29 -3.20
N ALA A 142 12.52 -3.48 -4.51
CA ALA A 142 13.70 -3.82 -5.33
C ALA A 142 14.77 -2.73 -5.26
N LEU A 143 14.38 -1.46 -5.26
CA LEU A 143 15.26 -0.30 -5.14
C LEU A 143 15.74 -0.03 -3.70
N GLY A 144 15.24 -0.78 -2.70
CA GLY A 144 15.62 -0.58 -1.30
C GLY A 144 15.17 0.77 -0.73
N LEU A 145 14.06 1.31 -1.21
CA LEU A 145 13.53 2.63 -0.81
C LEU A 145 12.51 2.56 0.32
N VAL A 146 11.97 1.37 0.63
CA VAL A 146 10.94 1.21 1.66
C VAL A 146 11.58 1.15 3.04
N ASP A 147 11.14 2.01 3.95
CA ASP A 147 11.55 2.02 5.35
C ASP A 147 10.61 1.16 6.21
N GLU A 148 9.29 1.29 6.01
CA GLU A 148 8.29 0.56 6.80
C GLU A 148 7.20 -0.06 5.91
N LEU A 149 6.67 -1.21 6.34
CA LEU A 149 5.58 -1.95 5.71
C LEU A 149 4.46 -2.19 6.72
N THR A 150 3.27 -1.70 6.42
CA THR A 150 2.04 -1.99 7.16
C THR A 150 1.20 -2.99 6.39
N LEU A 151 0.90 -4.12 7.01
CA LEU A 151 0.03 -5.16 6.48
C LEU A 151 -1.25 -5.27 7.30
N TRP A 152 -2.38 -5.22 6.61
CA TRP A 152 -3.70 -5.57 7.10
C TRP A 152 -4.01 -6.95 6.55
N THR A 153 -3.79 -7.98 7.35
CA THR A 153 -3.96 -9.36 6.89
C THR A 153 -5.37 -9.85 7.18
N PHE A 154 -6.07 -10.22 6.13
CA PHE A 154 -7.43 -10.72 6.19
C PHE A 154 -7.44 -12.26 6.23
N PRO A 155 -8.35 -12.89 6.99
CA PRO A 155 -8.38 -14.34 7.22
C PRO A 155 -8.98 -15.10 6.02
N VAL A 156 -8.45 -14.84 4.82
CA VAL A 156 -8.89 -15.48 3.57
C VAL A 156 -7.70 -16.03 2.80
N VAL A 157 -7.92 -17.12 2.07
CA VAL A 157 -7.01 -17.69 1.09
C VAL A 157 -7.70 -17.60 -0.27
N LEU A 158 -7.10 -16.88 -1.20
CA LEU A 158 -7.69 -16.61 -2.52
C LEU A 158 -7.18 -17.57 -3.60
N GLY A 159 -6.00 -18.17 -3.41
CA GLY A 159 -5.39 -19.13 -4.32
C GLY A 159 -4.88 -18.53 -5.63
N LYS A 160 -5.64 -17.60 -6.22
CA LYS A 160 -5.35 -16.88 -7.46
C LYS A 160 -5.26 -15.39 -7.19
N GLY A 161 -4.51 -14.66 -8.00
CA GLY A 161 -4.37 -13.20 -7.90
C GLY A 161 -2.92 -12.74 -7.79
N ASN A 162 -2.74 -11.44 -7.86
CA ASN A 162 -1.44 -10.80 -7.76
C ASN A 162 -0.96 -10.73 -6.31
N ARG A 163 0.20 -11.32 -6.02
CA ARG A 163 0.82 -11.31 -4.69
C ARG A 163 1.70 -10.08 -4.49
N LEU A 164 1.79 -9.63 -3.22
CA LEU A 164 2.58 -8.47 -2.82
C LEU A 164 4.06 -8.64 -3.22
N PHE A 165 4.67 -9.74 -2.84
CA PHE A 165 6.05 -10.04 -3.18
C PHE A 165 6.13 -10.92 -4.43
N ALA A 166 7.02 -10.56 -5.36
CA ALA A 166 7.37 -11.40 -6.49
C ALA A 166 8.19 -12.62 -6.02
N ALA A 167 8.22 -13.68 -6.84
CA ALA A 167 8.97 -14.90 -6.50
C ALA A 167 10.49 -14.65 -6.39
N ASP A 168 10.99 -13.63 -7.08
CA ASP A 168 12.38 -13.18 -7.11
C ASP A 168 12.63 -11.90 -6.31
N ALA A 169 11.70 -11.55 -5.41
CA ALA A 169 11.85 -10.35 -4.58
C ALA A 169 13.15 -10.42 -3.75
N PRO A 170 13.90 -9.32 -3.65
CA PRO A 170 15.10 -9.28 -2.83
C PRO A 170 14.79 -9.64 -1.38
N PRO A 171 15.54 -10.59 -0.77
CA PRO A 171 15.29 -10.98 0.60
C PRO A 171 15.56 -9.83 1.57
N ARG A 172 14.66 -9.64 2.55
CA ARG A 172 14.76 -8.60 3.58
C ARG A 172 14.32 -9.16 4.92
N SER A 173 15.06 -8.83 5.97
CA SER A 173 14.58 -8.98 7.35
C SER A 173 13.60 -7.87 7.68
N MET A 174 12.63 -8.19 8.52
CA MET A 174 11.63 -7.25 9.01
C MET A 174 11.61 -7.27 10.54
N GLU A 175 11.65 -6.09 11.15
CA GLU A 175 11.46 -5.90 12.58
C GLU A 175 10.02 -5.52 12.86
N LEU A 176 9.32 -6.27 13.71
CA LEU A 176 7.96 -5.93 14.10
C LEU A 176 7.96 -4.69 15.00
N VAL A 177 7.32 -3.61 14.54
CA VAL A 177 7.21 -2.34 15.27
C VAL A 177 5.89 -2.24 16.03
N GLU A 178 4.81 -2.74 15.40
CA GLU A 178 3.46 -2.64 15.97
C GLU A 178 2.60 -3.82 15.52
N SER A 179 1.70 -4.26 16.39
CA SER A 179 0.82 -5.40 16.12
C SER A 179 -0.51 -5.21 16.86
N ALA A 180 -1.60 -5.49 16.16
CA ALA A 180 -2.94 -5.54 16.73
C ALA A 180 -3.77 -6.64 16.06
N ASP A 181 -4.58 -7.30 16.83
CA ASP A 181 -5.65 -8.18 16.34
C ASP A 181 -6.95 -7.37 16.36
N LEU A 182 -7.73 -7.47 15.30
CA LEU A 182 -8.93 -6.67 15.08
C LEU A 182 -10.14 -7.58 14.88
N ASP A 183 -11.32 -6.95 14.76
CA ASP A 183 -12.56 -7.66 14.50
C ASP A 183 -12.47 -8.55 13.26
N HIS A 184 -13.32 -9.58 13.21
CA HIS A 184 -13.43 -10.53 12.10
C HIS A 184 -12.11 -11.26 11.75
N GLY A 185 -11.18 -11.37 12.70
CA GLY A 185 -9.91 -12.06 12.52
C GLY A 185 -8.89 -11.32 11.65
N VAL A 186 -9.12 -10.03 11.37
CA VAL A 186 -8.14 -9.19 10.68
C VAL A 186 -6.98 -8.88 11.62
N THR A 187 -5.76 -8.90 11.12
CA THR A 187 -4.59 -8.49 11.89
C THR A 187 -3.89 -7.30 11.24
N HIS A 188 -3.44 -6.37 12.07
CA HIS A 188 -2.59 -5.26 11.69
C HIS A 188 -1.16 -5.53 12.15
N ARG A 189 -0.20 -5.40 11.25
CA ARG A 189 1.23 -5.54 11.55
C ARG A 189 2.00 -4.45 10.84
N ARG A 190 2.80 -3.69 11.58
CA ARG A 190 3.73 -2.72 11.03
C ARG A 190 5.16 -3.19 11.26
N TYR A 191 5.92 -3.23 10.21
CA TYR A 191 7.31 -3.70 10.19
C TYR A 191 8.24 -2.61 9.71
N ARG A 192 9.45 -2.58 10.25
CA ARG A 192 10.58 -1.82 9.72
C ARG A 192 11.48 -2.75 8.92
N VAL A 193 11.99 -2.28 7.79
CA VAL A 193 12.99 -3.00 6.99
C VAL A 193 14.31 -3.01 7.74
N ALA A 194 14.85 -4.19 8.04
CA ALA A 194 16.04 -4.40 8.90
C ALA A 194 17.23 -5.06 8.17
N GLY A 195 17.32 -4.85 6.85
CA GLY A 195 18.46 -5.35 6.06
C GLY A 195 18.27 -6.78 5.53
N ALA A 196 19.37 -7.50 5.35
CA ALA A 196 19.35 -8.87 4.84
C ALA A 196 18.97 -9.88 5.93
N PRO A 197 18.26 -10.98 5.59
CA PRO A 197 17.98 -12.03 6.54
C PRO A 197 19.25 -12.81 6.88
N THR A 198 19.33 -13.30 8.12
CA THR A 198 20.35 -14.24 8.56
C THR A 198 19.80 -15.66 8.53
N ALA A 199 20.62 -16.63 8.15
CA ALA A 199 20.30 -18.06 8.22
C ALA A 199 20.98 -18.69 9.43
N GLY A 200 20.38 -19.76 9.97
CA GLY A 200 20.94 -20.56 11.07
C GLY A 200 20.68 -22.04 10.84
N SER A 201 21.22 -22.89 11.73
CA SER A 201 21.02 -24.33 11.71
C SER A 201 20.58 -24.81 13.09
N PHE A 202 19.70 -25.80 13.11
CA PHE A 202 19.39 -26.59 14.31
C PHE A 202 20.22 -27.89 14.39
N ALA A 203 21.21 -28.09 13.51
CA ALA A 203 22.12 -29.20 13.61
C ALA A 203 22.88 -29.13 14.95
N LEU A 204 23.01 -30.27 15.62
CA LEU A 204 23.89 -30.42 16.78
C LEU A 204 25.33 -30.49 16.26
N ASP A 205 26.24 -29.72 16.85
CA ASP A 205 27.69 -29.78 16.57
C ASP A 205 28.28 -31.08 17.11
#